data_9efe4db4871891db2f9edd2e68e6c2c4
#
_entry.id   9efe4db4871891db2f9edd2e68e6c2c4
#
_cell.length_a   1.000
_cell.length_b   1.000
_cell.length_c   1.000
_cell.angle_alpha   90.00
_cell.angle_beta   90.00
_cell.angle_gamma   90.00
#
_symmetry.space_group_name_H-M   'P 1'
#
loop_
_entity.id
_entity.type
_entity.pdbx_description
1 polymer ?
#
loop_
_entity_poly.entity_id
_entity_poly.type
_entity_poly.pdbx_seq_one_letter_code
_entity_poly.pdbx_strand_id
1 'polypeptide(L)'
;IPIIRIKDEEMGERIANYSLAQILNYQLNFKIFQNSQIKHYWSGERTPIDNKNLTVGILGLGFLGNHIAKLLNKLNYNVIAYKKNRAKVKNVKIYTGKNIISFIKSSDVIISILPSTPQTNNIIDKKFLKNMKKNSCLINIGRGNAIEEKDLLNHLKKNKNFYAYLDVFKNEPLKSSSQFWKLPNVTITPHVAGVTAIEPSVKYMYSKYKK
;
A
#
# COMPACT_ATOMS: atom_id res chain seq x y z
N ILE A 1 -2.14 -27.93 -17.07
CA ILE A 1 -3.42 -27.69 -16.38
C ILE A 1 -3.69 -26.18 -16.43
N PRO A 2 -4.85 -25.73 -16.94
CA PRO A 2 -5.19 -24.32 -16.96
C PRO A 2 -5.40 -23.80 -15.54
N ILE A 3 -4.78 -22.63 -15.24
CA ILE A 3 -4.90 -21.95 -13.95
C ILE A 3 -5.84 -20.76 -14.13
N ILE A 4 -6.92 -20.72 -13.37
CA ILE A 4 -7.87 -19.61 -13.35
C ILE A 4 -7.60 -18.76 -12.12
N ARG A 5 -7.31 -17.46 -12.32
CA ARG A 5 -7.23 -16.49 -11.22
C ARG A 5 -8.61 -15.93 -10.95
N ILE A 6 -9.03 -15.99 -9.70
CA ILE A 6 -10.27 -15.36 -9.25
C ILE A 6 -10.13 -13.84 -9.42
N LYS A 7 -11.13 -13.25 -10.08
CA LYS A 7 -11.32 -11.79 -10.15
C LYS A 7 -12.58 -11.48 -9.38
N ASP A 8 -12.40 -11.12 -8.12
CA ASP A 8 -13.48 -10.76 -7.21
C ASP A 8 -13.56 -9.24 -7.14
N GLU A 9 -14.62 -8.66 -7.73
CA GLU A 9 -14.86 -7.22 -7.76
C GLU A 9 -15.04 -6.66 -6.35
N GLU A 10 -15.75 -7.37 -5.47
CA GLU A 10 -15.95 -6.97 -4.08
C GLU A 10 -14.63 -6.96 -3.29
N MET A 11 -13.73 -7.92 -3.54
CA MET A 11 -12.38 -7.87 -2.97
C MET A 11 -11.63 -6.63 -3.47
N GLY A 12 -11.79 -6.29 -4.75
CA GLY A 12 -11.22 -5.09 -5.33
C GLY A 12 -11.69 -3.82 -4.62
N GLU A 13 -12.98 -3.74 -4.30
CA GLU A 13 -13.57 -2.63 -3.54
C GLU A 13 -13.07 -2.59 -2.10
N ARG A 14 -13.03 -3.74 -1.40
CA ARG A 14 -12.50 -3.83 -0.03
C ARG A 14 -11.06 -3.35 0.05
N ILE A 15 -10.21 -3.79 -0.86
CA ILE A 15 -8.80 -3.36 -0.97
C ILE A 15 -8.69 -1.86 -1.26
N ALA A 16 -9.54 -1.33 -2.13
CA ALA A 16 -9.54 0.10 -2.44
C ALA A 16 -9.96 0.93 -1.22
N ASN A 17 -11.00 0.50 -0.49
CA ASN A 17 -11.46 1.14 0.73
C ASN A 17 -10.41 1.08 1.85
N TYR A 18 -9.76 -0.09 2.05
CA TYR A 18 -8.66 -0.21 3.00
C TYR A 18 -7.52 0.74 2.65
N SER A 19 -7.13 0.80 1.37
CA SER A 19 -6.07 1.70 0.90
C SER A 19 -6.41 3.17 1.18
N LEU A 20 -7.64 3.58 0.87
CA LEU A 20 -8.13 4.93 1.16
C LEU A 20 -8.11 5.25 2.65
N ALA A 21 -8.54 4.31 3.51
CA ALA A 21 -8.51 4.49 4.95
C ALA A 21 -7.08 4.77 5.45
N GLN A 22 -6.07 4.05 4.95
CA GLN A 22 -4.68 4.28 5.35
C GLN A 22 -4.11 5.58 4.75
N ILE A 23 -4.50 5.96 3.53
CA ILE A 23 -4.14 7.27 2.97
C ILE A 23 -4.71 8.39 3.84
N LEU A 24 -5.98 8.32 4.23
CA LEU A 24 -6.63 9.31 5.08
C LEU A 24 -6.00 9.36 6.48
N ASN A 25 -5.65 8.20 7.07
CA ASN A 25 -4.90 8.16 8.34
C ASN A 25 -3.59 8.97 8.26
N TYR A 26 -2.86 8.85 7.15
CA TYR A 26 -1.63 9.60 6.90
C TYR A 26 -1.93 11.09 6.63
N GLN A 27 -2.80 11.39 5.68
CA GLN A 27 -3.15 12.72 5.19
C GLN A 27 -3.70 13.62 6.30
N LEU A 28 -4.57 13.06 7.15
CA LEU A 28 -5.24 13.76 8.26
C LEU A 28 -4.46 13.68 9.58
N ASN A 29 -3.26 13.11 9.57
CA ASN A 29 -2.38 13.00 10.74
C ASN A 29 -2.98 12.23 11.94
N PHE A 30 -3.90 11.28 11.71
CA PHE A 30 -4.56 10.55 12.79
C PHE A 30 -3.59 9.84 13.74
N LYS A 31 -2.47 9.31 13.22
CA LYS A 31 -1.46 8.68 14.07
C LYS A 31 -0.82 9.66 15.07
N ILE A 32 -0.65 10.92 14.67
CA ILE A 32 -0.14 11.97 15.55
C ILE A 32 -1.18 12.29 16.63
N PHE A 33 -2.45 12.44 16.24
CA PHE A 33 -3.53 12.73 17.19
C PHE A 33 -3.76 11.59 18.17
N GLN A 34 -3.71 10.33 17.73
CA GLN A 34 -3.75 9.15 18.61
C GLN A 34 -2.62 9.17 19.65
N ASN A 35 -1.39 9.48 19.23
CA ASN A 35 -0.26 9.60 20.16
C ASN A 35 -0.42 10.78 21.11
N SER A 36 -1.02 11.88 20.68
CA SER A 36 -1.32 13.04 21.51
C SER A 36 -2.42 12.74 22.52
N GLN A 37 -3.45 12.00 22.13
CA GLN A 37 -4.52 11.53 23.01
C GLN A 37 -3.97 10.68 24.17
N ILE A 38 -3.08 9.71 23.86
CA ILE A 38 -2.42 8.88 24.89
C ILE A 38 -1.65 9.72 25.89
N LYS A 39 -1.07 10.85 25.45
CA LYS A 39 -0.29 11.76 26.27
C LYS A 39 -1.13 12.85 26.95
N HIS A 40 -2.45 12.82 26.79
CA HIS A 40 -3.38 13.87 27.24
C HIS A 40 -2.95 15.28 26.77
N TYR A 41 -2.46 15.37 25.52
CA TYR A 41 -1.93 16.60 24.95
C TYR A 41 -2.79 17.04 23.75
N TRP A 42 -3.36 18.24 23.83
CA TRP A 42 -4.05 18.87 22.71
C TRP A 42 -3.02 19.38 21.70
N SER A 43 -2.75 18.58 20.65
CA SER A 43 -1.82 19.03 19.59
C SER A 43 -2.50 20.09 18.72
N GLY A 44 -1.76 21.16 18.43
CA GLY A 44 -2.27 22.30 17.67
C GLY A 44 -2.69 21.95 16.24
N GLU A 45 -3.21 22.94 15.54
CA GLU A 45 -3.66 22.85 14.15
C GLU A 45 -2.53 22.40 13.22
N ARG A 46 -2.91 21.67 12.18
CA ARG A 46 -2.03 21.25 11.10
C ARG A 46 -2.62 21.65 9.77
N THR A 47 -1.78 22.11 8.87
CA THR A 47 -2.20 22.46 7.52
C THR A 47 -2.71 21.20 6.80
N PRO A 48 -3.96 21.17 6.34
CA PRO A 48 -4.50 20.04 5.60
C PRO A 48 -3.80 19.90 4.24
N ILE A 49 -3.69 18.67 3.76
CA ILE A 49 -3.19 18.38 2.41
C ILE A 49 -4.39 18.02 1.55
N ASP A 50 -4.69 18.83 0.53
CA ASP A 50 -5.75 18.51 -0.43
C ASP A 50 -5.41 17.27 -1.25
N ASN A 51 -6.42 16.49 -1.64
CA ASN A 51 -6.26 15.28 -2.44
C ASN A 51 -5.44 15.51 -3.70
N LYS A 52 -5.69 16.60 -4.43
CA LYS A 52 -4.98 16.97 -5.68
C LYS A 52 -3.48 17.24 -5.48
N ASN A 53 -3.07 17.56 -4.26
CA ASN A 53 -1.69 17.88 -3.88
C ASN A 53 -0.95 16.64 -3.34
N LEU A 54 -1.66 15.51 -3.14
CA LEU A 54 -1.07 14.26 -2.67
C LEU A 54 -0.89 13.29 -3.84
N THR A 55 0.35 12.93 -4.13
CA THR A 55 0.67 11.94 -5.18
C THR A 55 0.71 10.54 -4.59
N VAL A 56 -0.24 9.69 -5.01
CA VAL A 56 -0.32 8.29 -4.59
C VAL A 56 0.26 7.40 -5.68
N GLY A 57 1.36 6.72 -5.37
CA GLY A 57 2.03 5.76 -6.22
C GLY A 57 1.54 4.33 -5.97
N ILE A 58 1.04 3.66 -6.99
CA ILE A 58 0.61 2.25 -6.89
C ILE A 58 1.73 1.37 -7.46
N LEU A 59 2.41 0.62 -6.60
CA LEU A 59 3.42 -0.37 -6.97
C LEU A 59 2.72 -1.72 -7.23
N GLY A 60 2.40 -1.97 -8.50
CA GLY A 60 1.64 -3.13 -8.94
C GLY A 60 0.24 -2.77 -9.46
N LEU A 61 0.13 -2.34 -10.73
CA LEU A 61 -1.15 -1.99 -11.37
C LEU A 61 -1.75 -3.21 -12.09
N GLY A 62 -2.20 -4.20 -11.33
CA GLY A 62 -2.99 -5.36 -11.76
C GLY A 62 -4.49 -5.14 -11.57
N PHE A 63 -5.28 -6.22 -11.46
CA PHE A 63 -6.72 -6.17 -11.23
C PHE A 63 -7.06 -5.34 -9.97
N LEU A 64 -6.48 -5.69 -8.82
CA LEU A 64 -6.71 -4.99 -7.55
C LEU A 64 -6.16 -3.56 -7.55
N GLY A 65 -4.94 -3.34 -8.09
CA GLY A 65 -4.37 -2.00 -8.21
C GLY A 65 -5.22 -1.04 -9.07
N ASN A 66 -5.95 -1.58 -10.06
CA ASN A 66 -6.89 -0.77 -10.85
C ASN A 66 -8.11 -0.32 -10.04
N HIS A 67 -8.62 -1.13 -9.09
CA HIS A 67 -9.70 -0.70 -8.18
C HIS A 67 -9.25 0.47 -7.31
N ILE A 68 -8.04 0.39 -6.75
CA ILE A 68 -7.44 1.48 -5.98
C ILE A 68 -7.33 2.74 -6.86
N ALA A 69 -6.76 2.62 -8.06
CA ALA A 69 -6.60 3.76 -8.97
C ALA A 69 -7.93 4.41 -9.35
N LYS A 70 -8.96 3.62 -9.64
CA LYS A 70 -10.31 4.12 -9.96
C LYS A 70 -10.91 4.91 -8.81
N LEU A 71 -10.84 4.38 -7.58
CA LEU A 71 -11.37 5.06 -6.40
C LEU A 71 -10.63 6.38 -6.13
N LEU A 72 -9.29 6.36 -6.16
CA LEU A 72 -8.50 7.55 -5.89
C LEU A 72 -8.67 8.63 -6.96
N ASN A 73 -8.82 8.26 -8.22
CA ASN A 73 -9.14 9.21 -9.30
C ASN A 73 -10.52 9.88 -9.11
N LYS A 74 -11.54 9.13 -8.64
CA LYS A 74 -12.86 9.71 -8.32
C LYS A 74 -12.77 10.74 -7.19
N LEU A 75 -11.81 10.58 -6.29
CA LEU A 75 -11.56 11.47 -5.16
C LEU A 75 -10.52 12.55 -5.47
N ASN A 76 -10.15 12.74 -6.75
CA ASN A 76 -9.21 13.75 -7.23
C ASN A 76 -7.79 13.66 -6.64
N TYR A 77 -7.32 12.46 -6.27
CA TYR A 77 -5.90 12.24 -5.97
C TYR A 77 -5.05 12.25 -7.24
N ASN A 78 -3.80 12.69 -7.13
CA ASN A 78 -2.82 12.52 -8.21
C ASN A 78 -2.28 11.08 -8.20
N VAL A 79 -2.78 10.24 -9.12
CA VAL A 79 -2.44 8.80 -9.15
C VAL A 79 -1.35 8.52 -10.18
N ILE A 80 -0.27 7.89 -9.72
CA ILE A 80 0.78 7.35 -10.56
C ILE A 80 0.96 5.86 -10.27
N ALA A 81 1.52 5.10 -11.21
CA ALA A 81 1.72 3.67 -10.98
C ALA A 81 3.05 3.18 -11.54
N TYR A 82 3.60 2.11 -10.95
CA TYR A 82 4.72 1.36 -11.50
C TYR A 82 4.27 -0.06 -11.86
N LYS A 83 4.62 -0.48 -13.08
CA LYS A 83 4.26 -1.79 -13.64
C LYS A 83 5.37 -2.32 -14.53
N LYS A 84 5.53 -3.66 -14.60
CA LYS A 84 6.54 -4.31 -15.45
C LYS A 84 6.35 -3.96 -16.94
N ASN A 85 5.14 -4.13 -17.45
CA ASN A 85 4.82 -3.91 -18.86
C ASN A 85 4.07 -2.59 -19.04
N ARG A 86 4.25 -1.94 -20.18
CA ARG A 86 3.49 -0.75 -20.55
C ARG A 86 1.98 -1.05 -20.55
N ALA A 87 1.21 -0.11 -20.09
CA ALA A 87 -0.25 -0.13 -20.11
C ALA A 87 -0.75 1.32 -20.23
N LYS A 88 -2.00 1.49 -20.68
CA LYS A 88 -2.69 2.77 -20.62
C LYS A 88 -3.86 2.63 -19.65
N VAL A 89 -3.90 3.47 -18.63
CA VAL A 89 -5.03 3.57 -17.69
C VAL A 89 -5.41 5.05 -17.61
N LYS A 90 -6.68 5.33 -17.75
CA LYS A 90 -7.20 6.71 -17.76
C LYS A 90 -6.78 7.43 -16.48
N ASN A 91 -6.23 8.63 -16.62
CA ASN A 91 -5.79 9.49 -15.52
C ASN A 91 -4.72 8.86 -14.59
N VAL A 92 -3.89 7.92 -15.10
CA VAL A 92 -2.79 7.35 -14.34
C VAL A 92 -1.50 7.45 -15.17
N LYS A 93 -0.51 8.16 -14.66
CA LYS A 93 0.84 8.16 -15.24
C LYS A 93 1.54 6.86 -14.86
N ILE A 94 1.98 6.08 -15.86
CA ILE A 94 2.59 4.77 -15.64
C ILE A 94 4.10 4.84 -15.87
N TYR A 95 4.85 4.38 -14.87
CA TYR A 95 6.30 4.18 -14.92
C TYR A 95 6.61 2.69 -15.15
N THR A 96 7.68 2.40 -15.89
CA THR A 96 8.12 1.04 -16.21
C THR A 96 9.64 0.92 -16.19
N GLY A 97 10.16 -0.29 -16.03
CA GLY A 97 11.60 -0.59 -16.18
C GLY A 97 12.51 0.26 -15.28
N LYS A 98 13.49 0.92 -15.86
CA LYS A 98 14.49 1.73 -15.12
C LYS A 98 13.90 2.98 -14.42
N ASN A 99 12.64 3.35 -14.71
CA ASN A 99 12.01 4.54 -14.17
C ASN A 99 11.42 4.36 -12.74
N ILE A 100 11.74 3.25 -12.07
CA ILE A 100 11.29 2.99 -10.70
C ILE A 100 11.74 4.09 -9.72
N ILE A 101 12.95 4.62 -9.87
CA ILE A 101 13.47 5.69 -9.00
C ILE A 101 12.66 6.98 -9.19
N SER A 102 12.31 7.33 -10.42
CA SER A 102 11.45 8.49 -10.70
C SER A 102 10.05 8.30 -10.11
N PHE A 103 9.48 7.10 -10.21
CA PHE A 103 8.21 6.75 -9.57
C PHE A 103 8.28 6.95 -8.05
N ILE A 104 9.32 6.40 -7.38
CA ILE A 104 9.49 6.50 -5.93
C ILE A 104 9.59 7.96 -5.49
N LYS A 105 10.46 8.75 -6.14
CA LYS A 105 10.69 10.17 -5.81
C LYS A 105 9.45 11.05 -6.03
N SER A 106 8.59 10.68 -6.97
CA SER A 106 7.35 11.42 -7.27
C SER A 106 6.23 11.14 -6.27
N SER A 107 6.29 10.05 -5.50
CA SER A 107 5.22 9.59 -4.63
C SER A 107 5.31 10.20 -3.23
N ASP A 108 4.18 10.65 -2.68
CA ASP A 108 4.01 10.99 -1.26
C ASP A 108 3.56 9.75 -0.47
N VAL A 109 2.71 8.93 -1.08
CA VAL A 109 2.27 7.63 -0.56
C VAL A 109 2.58 6.57 -1.59
N ILE A 110 3.17 5.45 -1.18
CA ILE A 110 3.35 4.28 -2.04
C ILE A 110 2.53 3.12 -1.49
N ILE A 111 1.62 2.59 -2.33
CA ILE A 111 0.85 1.39 -2.03
C ILE A 111 1.49 0.22 -2.77
N SER A 112 2.05 -0.73 -2.04
CA SER A 112 2.55 -1.99 -2.59
C SER A 112 1.43 -3.03 -2.61
N ILE A 113 1.08 -3.47 -3.83
CA ILE A 113 0.11 -4.55 -4.08
C ILE A 113 0.70 -5.56 -5.07
N LEU A 114 1.96 -5.90 -4.85
CA LEU A 114 2.71 -6.83 -5.67
C LEU A 114 2.40 -8.28 -5.32
N PRO A 115 2.39 -9.18 -6.31
CA PRO A 115 2.38 -10.62 -6.06
C PRO A 115 3.73 -11.07 -5.51
N SER A 116 3.77 -12.25 -4.88
CA SER A 116 5.03 -12.91 -4.50
C SER A 116 5.64 -13.58 -5.73
N THR A 117 6.75 -13.06 -6.19
CA THR A 117 7.55 -13.63 -7.30
C THR A 117 9.04 -13.38 -7.03
N PRO A 118 9.96 -14.13 -7.66
CA PRO A 118 11.40 -13.84 -7.53
C PRO A 118 11.78 -12.38 -7.84
N GLN A 119 11.09 -11.74 -8.80
CA GLN A 119 11.37 -10.36 -9.21
C GLN A 119 10.81 -9.30 -8.25
N THR A 120 9.85 -9.65 -7.41
CA THR A 120 9.24 -8.75 -6.43
C THR A 120 9.76 -8.96 -5.02
N ASN A 121 10.53 -10.03 -4.81
CA ASN A 121 11.13 -10.31 -3.51
C ASN A 121 12.14 -9.21 -3.15
N ASN A 122 11.98 -8.65 -1.95
CA ASN A 122 12.82 -7.57 -1.42
C ASN A 122 12.97 -6.35 -2.35
N ILE A 123 11.98 -6.11 -3.23
CA ILE A 123 12.02 -4.93 -4.13
C ILE A 123 12.00 -3.63 -3.33
N ILE A 124 11.39 -3.62 -2.15
CA ILE A 124 11.38 -2.50 -1.19
C ILE A 124 12.54 -2.73 -0.21
N ASP A 125 13.73 -2.42 -0.67
CA ASP A 125 14.99 -2.50 0.04
C ASP A 125 15.47 -1.14 0.56
N LYS A 126 16.67 -1.10 1.11
CA LYS A 126 17.34 0.13 1.58
C LYS A 126 17.43 1.20 0.49
N LYS A 127 17.71 0.81 -0.77
CA LYS A 127 17.83 1.75 -1.89
C LYS A 127 16.47 2.35 -2.25
N PHE A 128 15.43 1.53 -2.28
CA PHE A 128 14.06 1.96 -2.49
C PHE A 128 13.66 2.99 -1.43
N LEU A 129 13.78 2.62 -0.14
CA LEU A 129 13.41 3.45 1.01
C LEU A 129 14.19 4.77 1.06
N LYS A 130 15.49 4.76 0.74
CA LYS A 130 16.31 5.98 0.67
C LYS A 130 15.83 6.98 -0.40
N ASN A 131 15.18 6.51 -1.46
CA ASN A 131 14.65 7.36 -2.53
C ASN A 131 13.20 7.84 -2.26
N MET A 132 12.52 7.34 -1.23
CA MET A 132 11.24 7.88 -0.81
C MET A 132 11.42 9.27 -0.18
N LYS A 133 10.37 10.09 -0.24
CA LYS A 133 10.37 11.41 0.41
C LYS A 133 10.46 11.26 1.93
N LYS A 134 11.07 12.24 2.62
CA LYS A 134 11.23 12.20 4.09
C LYS A 134 9.90 12.10 4.83
N ASN A 135 8.94 12.91 4.42
CA ASN A 135 7.58 12.91 4.95
C ASN A 135 6.70 12.14 3.96
N SER A 136 6.73 10.84 4.02
CA SER A 136 5.99 9.98 3.09
C SER A 136 5.46 8.74 3.80
N CYS A 137 4.67 7.96 3.08
CA CYS A 137 4.00 6.81 3.62
C CYS A 137 4.17 5.59 2.72
N LEU A 138 4.43 4.43 3.33
CA LEU A 138 4.43 3.12 2.67
C LEU A 138 3.23 2.30 3.19
N ILE A 139 2.38 1.84 2.29
CA ILE A 139 1.27 0.93 2.57
C ILE A 139 1.56 -0.40 1.88
N ASN A 140 1.67 -1.50 2.63
CA ASN A 140 1.87 -2.82 2.03
C ASN A 140 0.66 -3.72 2.30
N ILE A 141 -0.08 -4.01 1.23
CA ILE A 141 -1.29 -4.85 1.20
C ILE A 141 -1.17 -5.97 0.15
N GLY A 142 0.03 -6.17 -0.37
CA GLY A 142 0.32 -7.21 -1.35
C GLY A 142 0.82 -8.50 -0.70
N ARG A 143 2.14 -8.59 -0.56
CA ARG A 143 2.81 -9.73 0.11
C ARG A 143 3.98 -9.21 0.92
N GLY A 144 4.22 -9.83 2.08
CA GLY A 144 5.26 -9.41 3.02
C GLY A 144 6.67 -9.51 2.46
N ASN A 145 6.93 -10.51 1.62
CA ASN A 145 8.25 -10.71 1.00
C ASN A 145 8.66 -9.60 -0.01
N ALA A 146 7.75 -8.68 -0.36
CA ALA A 146 8.12 -7.52 -1.16
C ALA A 146 9.05 -6.55 -0.40
N ILE A 147 9.06 -6.60 0.94
CA ILE A 147 9.83 -5.71 1.80
C ILE A 147 11.04 -6.46 2.41
N GLU A 148 12.21 -5.83 2.35
CA GLU A 148 13.32 -6.21 3.24
C GLU A 148 13.06 -5.61 4.64
N GLU A 149 12.50 -6.42 5.55
CA GLU A 149 12.00 -5.97 6.85
C GLU A 149 13.07 -5.30 7.71
N LYS A 150 14.33 -5.80 7.67
CA LYS A 150 15.46 -5.19 8.38
C LYS A 150 15.73 -3.76 7.91
N ASP A 151 15.65 -3.54 6.61
CA ASP A 151 15.86 -2.21 6.02
C ASP A 151 14.73 -1.25 6.37
N LEU A 152 13.48 -1.73 6.32
CA LEU A 152 12.32 -0.93 6.72
C LEU A 152 12.35 -0.57 8.21
N LEU A 153 12.70 -1.52 9.10
CA LEU A 153 12.86 -1.25 10.53
C LEU A 153 13.91 -0.15 10.80
N ASN A 154 15.07 -0.26 10.12
CA ASN A 154 16.13 0.73 10.24
C ASN A 154 15.71 2.11 9.71
N HIS A 155 14.96 2.13 8.60
CA HIS A 155 14.44 3.37 8.00
C HIS A 155 13.45 4.05 8.92
N LEU A 156 12.48 3.31 9.48
CA LEU A 156 11.44 3.80 10.40
C LEU A 156 12.03 4.36 11.70
N LYS A 157 13.06 3.70 12.26
CA LYS A 157 13.75 4.17 13.47
C LYS A 157 14.43 5.52 13.26
N LYS A 158 15.01 5.74 12.08
CA LYS A 158 15.75 6.96 11.73
C LYS A 158 14.83 8.10 11.26
N ASN A 159 13.68 7.80 10.67
CA ASN A 159 12.80 8.77 10.03
C ASN A 159 11.42 8.77 10.72
N LYS A 160 11.26 9.61 11.74
CA LYS A 160 10.05 9.67 12.57
C LYS A 160 8.79 10.18 11.83
N ASN A 161 8.97 10.93 10.74
CA ASN A 161 7.90 11.45 9.90
C ASN A 161 7.61 10.56 8.68
N PHE A 162 8.26 9.41 8.59
CA PHE A 162 7.95 8.36 7.64
C PHE A 162 7.00 7.35 8.30
N TYR A 163 5.89 7.03 7.65
CA TYR A 163 4.87 6.12 8.20
C TYR A 163 4.78 4.84 7.39
N ALA A 164 4.52 3.72 8.05
CA ALA A 164 4.24 2.45 7.40
C ALA A 164 2.92 1.85 7.90
N TYR A 165 2.07 1.46 6.96
CA TYR A 165 0.84 0.70 7.21
C TYR A 165 1.03 -0.68 6.59
N LEU A 166 1.15 -1.70 7.45
CA LEU A 166 1.55 -3.04 7.07
C LEU A 166 0.43 -4.03 7.38
N ASP A 167 -0.18 -4.56 6.34
CA ASP A 167 -1.21 -5.60 6.45
C ASP A 167 -0.61 -7.00 6.30
N VAL A 168 0.60 -7.10 5.74
CA VAL A 168 1.27 -8.36 5.41
C VAL A 168 2.75 -8.36 5.82
N PHE A 169 3.25 -9.53 6.21
CA PHE A 169 4.63 -9.74 6.67
C PHE A 169 5.26 -10.97 6.01
N LYS A 170 6.61 -11.09 6.05
CA LYS A 170 7.33 -12.27 5.54
C LYS A 170 6.89 -13.55 6.26
N ASN A 171 6.67 -13.45 7.56
CA ASN A 171 6.21 -14.56 8.39
C ASN A 171 4.92 -14.14 9.09
N GLU A 172 3.84 -14.84 8.81
CA GLU A 172 2.52 -14.64 9.40
C GLU A 172 2.10 -15.89 10.16
N PRO A 173 1.48 -15.77 11.35
CA PRO A 173 1.23 -14.52 12.09
C PRO A 173 2.52 -13.82 12.54
N LEU A 174 2.50 -12.46 12.60
CA LEU A 174 3.63 -11.67 13.08
C LEU A 174 3.92 -12.01 14.54
N LYS A 175 5.17 -12.44 14.81
CA LYS A 175 5.58 -12.83 16.17
C LYS A 175 5.44 -11.67 17.16
N SER A 176 5.03 -11.96 18.39
CA SER A 176 4.90 -10.98 19.48
C SER A 176 6.23 -10.26 19.82
N SER A 177 7.37 -10.92 19.57
CA SER A 177 8.71 -10.35 19.72
C SER A 177 9.12 -9.37 18.62
N SER A 178 8.30 -9.19 17.56
CA SER A 178 8.65 -8.31 16.45
C SER A 178 8.81 -6.87 16.89
N GLN A 179 9.90 -6.23 16.40
CA GLN A 179 10.17 -4.82 16.68
C GLN A 179 9.15 -3.87 16.03
N PHE A 180 8.42 -4.28 15.01
CA PHE A 180 7.38 -3.45 14.38
C PHE A 180 6.30 -3.02 15.36
N TRP A 181 5.93 -3.88 16.35
CA TRP A 181 4.94 -3.55 17.37
C TRP A 181 5.26 -2.32 18.21
N LYS A 182 6.56 -2.03 18.38
CA LYS A 182 7.06 -0.95 19.25
C LYS A 182 7.24 0.38 18.53
N LEU A 183 7.03 0.43 17.21
CA LEU A 183 7.29 1.63 16.42
C LEU A 183 6.04 2.54 16.35
N PRO A 184 6.11 3.79 16.84
CA PRO A 184 4.95 4.68 16.89
C PRO A 184 4.48 5.14 15.50
N ASN A 185 5.33 5.03 14.49
CA ASN A 185 5.07 5.37 13.09
C ASN A 185 4.70 4.15 12.22
N VAL A 186 4.31 3.05 12.86
CA VAL A 186 3.81 1.83 12.20
C VAL A 186 2.37 1.56 12.63
N THR A 187 1.54 1.16 11.69
CA THR A 187 0.22 0.57 11.93
C THR A 187 0.20 -0.84 11.33
N ILE A 188 -0.26 -1.80 12.11
CA ILE A 188 -0.29 -3.22 11.73
C ILE A 188 -1.74 -3.69 11.69
N THR A 189 -2.10 -4.42 10.63
CA THR A 189 -3.34 -5.16 10.54
C THR A 189 -3.04 -6.62 10.14
N PRO A 190 -3.87 -7.59 10.55
CA PRO A 190 -3.54 -9.01 10.43
C PRO A 190 -4.04 -9.61 9.11
N HIS A 191 -3.52 -9.13 7.96
CA HIS A 191 -3.82 -9.61 6.60
C HIS A 191 -5.32 -9.55 6.25
N VAL A 192 -5.94 -8.40 6.51
CA VAL A 192 -7.40 -8.18 6.37
C VAL A 192 -7.79 -7.23 5.25
N ALA A 193 -6.84 -6.60 4.56
CA ALA A 193 -7.13 -5.61 3.51
C ALA A 193 -7.98 -6.19 2.36
N GLY A 194 -7.82 -7.48 2.07
CA GLY A 194 -8.49 -8.15 0.95
C GLY A 194 -8.99 -9.54 1.31
N VAL A 195 -9.80 -9.66 2.36
CA VAL A 195 -10.42 -10.95 2.73
C VAL A 195 -11.27 -11.46 1.57
N THR A 196 -10.99 -12.71 1.16
CA THR A 196 -11.73 -13.38 0.08
C THR A 196 -13.10 -13.82 0.60
N ALA A 197 -14.17 -13.34 -0.02
CA ALA A 197 -15.50 -13.84 0.25
C ALA A 197 -15.71 -15.19 -0.47
N ILE A 198 -16.22 -16.21 0.25
CA ILE A 198 -16.37 -17.55 -0.28
C ILE A 198 -17.38 -17.57 -1.43
N GLU A 199 -18.56 -17.00 -1.21
CA GLU A 199 -19.69 -17.06 -2.16
C GLU A 199 -19.37 -16.41 -3.53
N PRO A 200 -18.86 -15.18 -3.65
CA PRO A 200 -18.47 -14.61 -4.92
C PRO A 200 -17.37 -15.40 -5.63
N SER A 201 -16.43 -15.96 -4.87
CA SER A 201 -15.35 -16.78 -5.41
C SER A 201 -15.87 -18.08 -6.02
N VAL A 202 -16.79 -18.77 -5.37
CA VAL A 202 -17.45 -19.98 -5.87
C VAL A 202 -18.28 -19.67 -7.13
N LYS A 203 -19.07 -18.60 -7.10
CA LYS A 203 -19.84 -18.15 -8.30
C LYS A 203 -18.93 -17.87 -9.49
N TYR A 204 -17.81 -17.18 -9.26
CA TYR A 204 -16.82 -16.89 -10.31
C TYR A 204 -16.21 -18.19 -10.87
N MET A 205 -15.73 -19.11 -10.02
CA MET A 205 -15.17 -20.39 -10.45
C MET A 205 -16.16 -21.19 -11.25
N TYR A 206 -17.40 -21.31 -10.80
CA TYR A 206 -18.48 -22.03 -11.50
C TYR A 206 -18.76 -21.43 -12.88
N SER A 207 -18.77 -20.09 -13.00
CA SER A 207 -18.96 -19.40 -14.29
C SER A 207 -17.84 -19.67 -15.30
N LYS A 208 -16.64 -20.06 -14.84
CA LYS A 208 -15.50 -20.40 -15.69
C LYS A 208 -15.41 -21.90 -16.01
N TYR A 209 -15.93 -22.73 -15.12
CA TYR A 209 -15.97 -24.17 -15.33
C TYR A 209 -16.97 -24.58 -16.44
N LYS A 210 -18.09 -23.85 -16.59
CA LYS A 210 -19.12 -24.09 -17.63
C LYS A 210 -18.74 -23.58 -19.02
N LYS A 211 -17.59 -22.94 -19.20
CA LYS A 211 -17.06 -22.50 -20.50
C LYS A 211 -15.92 -23.40 -20.96
#